data_abcc2f6baac21efed8867b93a7472492
#
_entry.id   abcc2f6baac21efed8867b93a7472492
#
_cell.length_a   1.000
_cell.length_b   1.000
_cell.length_c   1.000
_cell.angle_alpha   90.00
_cell.angle_beta   90.00
_cell.angle_gamma   90.00
#
_symmetry.space_group_name_H-M   'P 1'
#
loop_
_entity.id
_entity.type
_entity.pdbx_description
1 polymer ?
#
loop_
_entity_poly.entity_id
_entity_poly.type
_entity_poly.pdbx_seq_one_letter_code
_entity_poly.pdbx_strand_id
1 'polypeptide(L)'
;MPPPHTPQTQPPMTERRNSGGLPLGENGLPLNGAQAFSESSERVVAYLNAHTPLADWSVSRVVHGEQVHVHVHQDQLLSTGARIDWKESFCSRMASGAAHVVRDSRTDPDYSDLDASEYVGAYAGYTISDDRGEMFGVLCGVRTEPLSDEEQLDEQLLNLFSELLSTQLELARGIDRERRRIELSEALANTDALTGLLNRRGWDAMVADAQERLESFGDAVAVAVVDLDGLKQVNDTQGHTAGDELIIRAAQTLKEAGGASCHVARYGGDEFMILANGVVPSQAATFFETFDAALASAGVAASCGFAAAEPGLASLADCLSEADRMMYQRKHSAR
;
A
#
# COMPACT_ATOMS: atom_id res chain seq x y z
N MET A 1 0.06 -32.94 58.50
CA MET A 1 1.24 -32.37 57.82
C MET A 1 1.04 -32.56 56.33
N PRO A 2 0.85 -31.51 55.54
CA PRO A 2 0.87 -31.61 54.08
C PRO A 2 2.32 -31.57 53.58
N PRO A 3 2.64 -32.16 52.41
CA PRO A 3 3.99 -32.22 51.86
C PRO A 3 4.43 -30.85 51.28
N PRO A 4 5.74 -30.60 51.19
CA PRO A 4 6.27 -29.29 50.81
C PRO A 4 6.12 -29.04 49.30
N HIS A 5 5.75 -27.77 48.98
CA HIS A 5 5.69 -27.25 47.64
C HIS A 5 7.08 -27.18 46.97
N THR A 6 7.25 -27.87 45.88
CA THR A 6 8.42 -27.75 44.99
C THR A 6 8.28 -26.45 44.15
N PRO A 7 9.31 -25.60 44.08
CA PRO A 7 9.26 -24.40 43.22
C PRO A 7 9.34 -24.83 41.77
N GLN A 8 8.38 -24.37 40.95
CA GLN A 8 8.43 -24.47 39.50
C GLN A 8 9.58 -23.60 38.98
N THR A 9 10.58 -24.24 38.45
CA THR A 9 11.67 -23.61 37.67
C THR A 9 11.09 -23.03 36.40
N GLN A 10 11.13 -21.71 36.24
CA GLN A 10 10.94 -21.03 34.95
C GLN A 10 12.01 -21.49 33.96
N PRO A 11 11.65 -21.72 32.69
CA PRO A 11 12.64 -22.01 31.67
C PRO A 11 13.55 -20.77 31.43
N PRO A 12 14.85 -20.97 31.15
CA PRO A 12 15.79 -19.87 30.95
C PRO A 12 15.38 -19.07 29.72
N MET A 13 15.27 -17.76 29.90
CA MET A 13 15.22 -16.81 28.78
C MET A 13 16.51 -16.98 27.97
N THR A 14 16.38 -17.57 26.78
CA THR A 14 17.44 -17.59 25.80
C THR A 14 17.73 -16.15 25.40
N GLU A 15 18.86 -15.62 25.86
CA GLU A 15 19.47 -14.39 25.34
C GLU A 15 19.68 -14.56 23.83
N ARG A 16 18.78 -13.99 23.04
CA ARG A 16 19.06 -13.77 21.61
C ARG A 16 20.12 -12.68 21.52
N ARG A 17 21.36 -13.07 21.30
CA ARG A 17 22.45 -12.15 20.96
C ARG A 17 22.04 -11.41 19.70
N ASN A 18 21.92 -10.11 19.83
CA ASN A 18 21.71 -9.17 18.74
C ASN A 18 23.02 -9.09 17.90
N SER A 19 23.18 -10.02 16.98
CA SER A 19 24.11 -9.85 15.85
C SER A 19 23.33 -9.00 14.85
N GLY A 20 23.87 -7.84 14.43
CA GLY A 20 23.20 -6.83 13.61
C GLY A 20 22.66 -7.30 12.24
N GLY A 21 21.83 -8.32 12.26
CA GLY A 21 21.07 -8.83 11.13
C GLY A 21 19.67 -8.25 11.13
N LEU A 22 19.07 -8.18 9.95
CA LEU A 22 17.67 -7.82 9.74
C LEU A 22 16.75 -8.67 10.66
N PRO A 23 15.66 -8.13 11.18
CA PRO A 23 14.69 -8.90 11.93
C PRO A 23 14.21 -10.09 11.09
N LEU A 24 14.04 -11.24 11.74
CA LEU A 24 13.59 -12.48 11.10
C LEU A 24 12.09 -12.65 11.36
N GLY A 25 11.33 -12.95 10.31
CA GLY A 25 9.93 -13.37 10.43
C GLY A 25 9.78 -14.71 11.15
N GLU A 26 8.55 -15.14 11.39
CA GLU A 26 8.24 -16.41 12.07
C GLU A 26 8.90 -17.62 11.42
N ASN A 27 9.17 -17.55 10.11
CA ASN A 27 9.83 -18.62 9.32
C ASN A 27 11.36 -18.54 9.36
N GLY A 28 11.96 -17.60 10.12
CA GLY A 28 13.40 -17.41 10.20
C GLY A 28 14.04 -16.74 8.98
N LEU A 29 13.24 -16.27 8.02
CA LEU A 29 13.71 -15.49 6.88
C LEU A 29 13.77 -13.99 7.24
N PRO A 30 14.67 -13.20 6.62
CA PRO A 30 14.67 -11.75 6.80
C PRO A 30 13.32 -11.17 6.36
N LEU A 31 12.72 -10.35 7.23
CA LEU A 31 11.55 -9.56 6.86
C LEU A 31 11.93 -8.58 5.75
N ASN A 32 11.05 -8.41 4.75
CA ASN A 32 11.16 -7.26 3.87
C ASN A 32 10.77 -5.98 4.63
N GLY A 33 11.04 -4.82 4.04
CA GLY A 33 10.79 -3.55 4.70
C GLY A 33 9.33 -3.37 5.10
N ALA A 34 8.41 -3.75 4.21
CA ALA A 34 6.97 -3.64 4.43
C ALA A 34 6.50 -4.49 5.61
N GLN A 35 6.90 -5.76 5.67
CA GLN A 35 6.59 -6.66 6.79
C GLN A 35 7.15 -6.14 8.11
N ALA A 36 8.39 -5.62 8.11
CA ALA A 36 9.01 -5.07 9.31
C ALA A 36 8.24 -3.85 9.85
N PHE A 37 7.75 -2.98 8.97
CA PHE A 37 6.91 -1.85 9.36
C PHE A 37 5.54 -2.32 9.89
N SER A 38 4.89 -3.27 9.21
CA SER A 38 3.62 -3.87 9.63
C SER A 38 3.71 -4.44 11.03
N GLU A 39 4.69 -5.33 11.29
CA GLU A 39 4.89 -5.93 12.61
C GLU A 39 5.19 -4.88 13.70
N SER A 40 5.95 -3.84 13.37
CA SER A 40 6.24 -2.76 14.30
C SER A 40 4.97 -1.96 14.63
N SER A 41 4.15 -1.66 13.62
CA SER A 41 2.87 -0.97 13.79
C SER A 41 1.91 -1.78 14.66
N GLU A 42 1.75 -3.07 14.40
CA GLU A 42 0.91 -3.98 15.18
C GLU A 42 1.35 -4.05 16.66
N ARG A 43 2.67 -4.14 16.91
CA ARG A 43 3.21 -4.15 18.28
C ARG A 43 2.95 -2.84 19.01
N VAL A 44 3.10 -1.70 18.34
CA VAL A 44 2.84 -0.37 18.93
C VAL A 44 1.37 -0.23 19.27
N VAL A 45 0.45 -0.52 18.35
CA VAL A 45 -0.99 -0.39 18.61
C VAL A 45 -1.46 -1.36 19.70
N ALA A 46 -0.94 -2.60 19.72
CA ALA A 46 -1.23 -3.57 20.78
C ALA A 46 -0.72 -3.10 22.15
N TYR A 47 0.49 -2.56 22.20
CA TYR A 47 1.06 -2.01 23.45
C TYR A 47 0.22 -0.83 23.96
N LEU A 48 -0.12 0.12 23.09
CA LEU A 48 -0.89 1.31 23.47
C LEU A 48 -2.31 0.94 23.94
N ASN A 49 -2.93 -0.03 23.28
CA ASN A 49 -4.23 -0.52 23.69
C ASN A 49 -4.20 -1.15 25.10
N ALA A 50 -3.13 -1.86 25.44
CA ALA A 50 -2.98 -2.50 26.74
C ALA A 50 -2.57 -1.54 27.88
N HIS A 51 -1.95 -0.38 27.57
CA HIS A 51 -1.30 0.49 28.54
C HIS A 51 -1.83 1.91 28.58
N THR A 52 -2.85 2.22 27.79
CA THR A 52 -3.48 3.54 27.78
C THR A 52 -4.98 3.43 28.01
N PRO A 53 -5.65 4.50 28.45
CA PRO A 53 -7.09 4.48 28.64
C PRO A 53 -7.91 4.53 27.34
N LEU A 54 -7.30 4.66 26.18
CA LEU A 54 -8.01 4.63 24.89
C LEU A 54 -8.28 3.18 24.44
N ALA A 55 -9.47 2.93 23.90
CA ALA A 55 -9.94 1.59 23.59
C ALA A 55 -9.38 1.05 22.25
N ASP A 56 -9.36 1.88 21.22
CA ASP A 56 -8.89 1.50 19.89
C ASP A 56 -7.70 2.35 19.47
N TRP A 57 -6.63 1.67 19.07
CA TRP A 57 -5.47 2.31 18.48
C TRP A 57 -5.27 1.86 17.04
N SER A 58 -4.81 2.77 16.20
CA SER A 58 -4.60 2.54 14.78
C SER A 58 -3.37 3.26 14.28
N VAL A 59 -2.65 2.61 13.35
CA VAL A 59 -1.78 3.27 12.38
C VAL A 59 -2.58 3.43 11.09
N SER A 60 -2.76 4.66 10.65
CA SER A 60 -3.49 5.00 9.45
C SER A 60 -2.59 5.65 8.41
N ARG A 61 -2.96 5.54 7.15
CA ARG A 61 -2.35 6.24 6.02
C ARG A 61 -3.27 7.35 5.54
N VAL A 62 -2.68 8.49 5.17
CA VAL A 62 -3.39 9.58 4.51
C VAL A 62 -3.05 9.57 3.03
N VAL A 63 -4.06 9.41 2.18
CA VAL A 63 -3.89 9.31 0.73
C VAL A 63 -5.11 9.87 0.00
N HIS A 64 -4.87 10.75 -0.99
CA HIS A 64 -5.90 11.31 -1.87
C HIS A 64 -7.11 11.95 -1.15
N GLY A 65 -6.87 12.56 0.01
CA GLY A 65 -7.92 13.19 0.80
C GLY A 65 -8.70 12.25 1.70
N GLU A 66 -8.27 11.01 1.83
CA GLU A 66 -8.83 10.00 2.75
C GLU A 66 -7.79 9.54 3.77
N GLN A 67 -8.25 9.25 4.97
CA GLN A 67 -7.52 8.51 5.99
C GLN A 67 -7.97 7.05 5.95
N VAL A 68 -7.02 6.13 5.77
CA VAL A 68 -7.27 4.68 5.73
C VAL A 68 -6.59 4.04 6.92
N HIS A 69 -7.34 3.32 7.75
CA HIS A 69 -6.81 2.59 8.89
C HIS A 69 -6.15 1.29 8.43
N VAL A 70 -4.82 1.20 8.50
CA VAL A 70 -4.04 0.06 7.97
C VAL A 70 -3.82 -1.00 9.04
N HIS A 71 -3.44 -0.60 10.25
CA HIS A 71 -3.25 -1.49 11.39
C HIS A 71 -4.14 -1.04 12.53
N VAL A 72 -5.05 -1.90 12.98
CA VAL A 72 -5.98 -1.63 14.08
C VAL A 72 -5.89 -2.77 15.09
N HIS A 73 -5.91 -2.44 16.36
CA HIS A 73 -6.02 -3.43 17.44
C HIS A 73 -7.41 -3.37 18.07
N GLN A 74 -8.09 -4.53 18.14
CA GLN A 74 -9.42 -4.73 18.73
C GLN A 74 -10.63 -4.04 18.06
N ASP A 75 -10.58 -3.61 16.85
CA ASP A 75 -11.67 -3.35 15.89
C ASP A 75 -13.09 -3.07 16.53
N GLN A 76 -13.17 -2.14 17.50
CA GLN A 76 -14.44 -1.75 18.14
C GLN A 76 -15.04 -0.48 17.51
N LEU A 77 -14.26 0.60 17.49
CA LEU A 77 -14.61 1.88 16.87
C LEU A 77 -13.91 2.08 15.52
N LEU A 78 -12.70 1.53 15.41
CA LEU A 78 -11.88 1.60 14.21
C LEU A 78 -11.76 0.22 13.59
N SER A 79 -11.88 0.12 12.27
CA SER A 79 -11.75 -1.15 11.53
C SER A 79 -10.61 -1.06 10.52
N THR A 80 -9.87 -2.16 10.36
CA THR A 80 -8.86 -2.26 9.31
C THR A 80 -9.51 -2.07 7.94
N GLY A 81 -8.96 -1.19 7.12
CA GLY A 81 -9.50 -0.80 5.81
C GLY A 81 -10.59 0.27 5.88
N ALA A 82 -11.04 0.69 7.06
CA ALA A 82 -11.99 1.78 7.18
C ALA A 82 -11.41 3.09 6.62
N ARG A 83 -12.24 3.84 5.90
CA ARG A 83 -11.90 5.09 5.22
C ARG A 83 -12.70 6.24 5.81
N ILE A 84 -12.05 7.34 6.04
CA ILE A 84 -12.65 8.57 6.55
C ILE A 84 -12.19 9.71 5.64
N ASP A 85 -13.10 10.60 5.24
CA ASP A 85 -12.69 11.85 4.57
C ASP A 85 -11.69 12.56 5.48
N TRP A 86 -10.51 12.88 4.94
CA TRP A 86 -9.44 13.51 5.72
C TRP A 86 -9.93 14.79 6.42
N LYS A 87 -10.72 15.63 5.74
CA LYS A 87 -11.19 16.90 6.26
C LYS A 87 -12.15 16.74 7.44
N GLU A 88 -12.88 15.63 7.49
CA GLU A 88 -13.86 15.31 8.53
C GLU A 88 -13.24 14.46 9.66
N SER A 89 -11.92 14.26 9.65
CA SER A 89 -11.23 13.43 10.64
C SER A 89 -10.64 14.25 11.79
N PHE A 90 -10.61 13.68 12.98
CA PHE A 90 -9.86 14.20 14.11
C PHE A 90 -8.37 14.41 13.77
N CYS A 91 -7.80 13.48 13.01
CA CYS A 91 -6.40 13.50 12.62
C CYS A 91 -6.07 14.73 11.75
N SER A 92 -6.99 15.21 10.93
CA SER A 92 -6.77 16.39 10.12
C SER A 92 -6.75 17.67 10.97
N ARG A 93 -7.57 17.76 12.00
CA ARG A 93 -7.57 18.89 12.95
C ARG A 93 -6.25 18.93 13.71
N MET A 94 -5.82 17.80 14.26
CA MET A 94 -4.51 17.64 14.90
C MET A 94 -3.36 18.04 13.98
N ALA A 95 -3.33 17.54 12.75
CA ALA A 95 -2.29 17.86 11.77
C ALA A 95 -2.31 19.34 11.33
N SER A 96 -3.43 20.04 11.53
CA SER A 96 -3.58 21.48 11.29
C SER A 96 -3.22 22.34 12.50
N GLY A 97 -2.76 21.73 13.61
CA GLY A 97 -2.27 22.45 14.80
C GLY A 97 -3.22 22.43 16.00
N ALA A 98 -4.31 21.67 15.96
CA ALA A 98 -5.14 21.43 17.13
C ALA A 98 -4.44 20.49 18.13
N ALA A 99 -5.00 20.33 19.34
CA ALA A 99 -4.42 19.51 20.40
C ALA A 99 -4.21 18.05 19.96
N HIS A 100 -3.06 17.49 20.34
CA HIS A 100 -2.74 16.07 20.08
C HIS A 100 -3.55 15.10 20.94
N VAL A 101 -3.92 15.54 22.14
CA VAL A 101 -4.74 14.76 23.09
C VAL A 101 -6.00 15.55 23.41
N VAL A 102 -7.15 14.96 23.15
CA VAL A 102 -8.48 15.52 23.38
C VAL A 102 -9.18 14.71 24.45
N ARG A 103 -9.46 15.30 25.59
CA ARG A 103 -10.07 14.62 26.75
C ARG A 103 -11.57 14.43 26.59
N ASP A 104 -12.26 15.41 26.00
CA ASP A 104 -13.67 15.35 25.64
C ASP A 104 -13.90 16.11 24.34
N SER A 105 -14.03 15.36 23.25
CA SER A 105 -14.21 15.92 21.91
C SER A 105 -15.50 16.73 21.75
N ARG A 106 -16.53 16.42 22.54
CA ARG A 106 -17.84 17.07 22.49
C ARG A 106 -17.80 18.51 22.99
N THR A 107 -16.82 18.81 23.82
CA THR A 107 -16.65 20.14 24.43
C THR A 107 -15.40 20.87 23.94
N ASP A 108 -14.52 20.17 23.24
CA ASP A 108 -13.30 20.76 22.70
C ASP A 108 -13.61 21.65 21.49
N PRO A 109 -13.16 22.93 21.48
CA PRO A 109 -13.52 23.89 20.45
C PRO A 109 -13.01 23.54 19.05
N ASP A 110 -11.92 22.77 18.94
CA ASP A 110 -11.31 22.40 17.66
C ASP A 110 -11.90 21.11 17.09
N TYR A 111 -12.69 20.35 17.89
CA TYR A 111 -13.16 19.02 17.51
C TYR A 111 -14.68 18.84 17.62
N SER A 112 -15.38 19.65 18.40
CA SER A 112 -16.80 19.46 18.71
C SER A 112 -17.75 19.66 17.53
N ASP A 113 -17.29 20.24 16.43
CA ASP A 113 -18.05 20.41 15.20
C ASP A 113 -17.95 19.23 14.22
N LEU A 114 -17.12 18.23 14.54
CA LEU A 114 -17.00 17.01 13.74
C LEU A 114 -18.14 16.03 14.06
N ASP A 115 -18.79 15.45 13.06
CA ASP A 115 -19.84 14.44 13.24
C ASP A 115 -19.39 13.27 14.10
N ALA A 116 -18.10 12.89 14.00
CA ALA A 116 -17.52 11.83 14.79
C ALA A 116 -17.46 12.13 16.30
N SER A 117 -17.58 13.39 16.74
CA SER A 117 -17.64 13.77 18.15
C SER A 117 -18.92 13.30 18.85
N GLU A 118 -19.94 12.90 18.11
CA GLU A 118 -21.14 12.29 18.69
C GLU A 118 -20.85 10.94 19.35
N TYR A 119 -19.91 10.16 18.81
CA TYR A 119 -19.60 8.79 19.26
C TYR A 119 -18.15 8.58 19.71
N VAL A 120 -17.22 9.48 19.39
CA VAL A 120 -15.86 9.49 19.93
C VAL A 120 -15.81 10.50 21.06
N GLY A 121 -15.55 10.05 22.29
CA GLY A 121 -15.46 10.94 23.46
C GLY A 121 -14.05 11.43 23.72
N ALA A 122 -13.01 10.60 23.50
CA ALA A 122 -11.62 10.99 23.67
C ALA A 122 -10.77 10.53 22.47
N TYR A 123 -9.73 11.32 22.17
CA TYR A 123 -8.84 11.12 21.05
C TYR A 123 -7.40 11.43 21.41
N ALA A 124 -6.46 10.71 20.80
CA ALA A 124 -5.06 11.09 20.73
C ALA A 124 -4.52 10.81 19.32
N GLY A 125 -3.64 11.68 18.81
CA GLY A 125 -3.04 11.49 17.49
C GLY A 125 -1.68 12.15 17.32
N TYR A 126 -0.81 11.48 16.57
CA TYR A 126 0.56 11.92 16.25
C TYR A 126 0.89 11.55 14.83
N THR A 127 1.47 12.50 14.08
CA THR A 127 1.79 12.30 12.67
C THR A 127 2.95 11.34 12.48
N ILE A 128 2.84 10.42 11.54
CA ILE A 128 3.92 9.58 11.05
C ILE A 128 4.42 10.21 9.75
N SER A 129 5.71 10.56 9.70
CA SER A 129 6.33 11.17 8.53
C SER A 129 7.06 10.14 7.68
N ASP A 130 7.15 10.39 6.38
CA ASP A 130 7.93 9.58 5.45
C ASP A 130 9.39 10.06 5.35
N ASP A 131 10.15 9.43 4.47
CA ASP A 131 11.56 9.71 4.20
C ASP A 131 11.84 11.08 3.56
N ARG A 132 10.80 11.86 3.23
CA ARG A 132 10.89 13.25 2.75
C ARG A 132 10.47 14.26 3.82
N GLY A 133 10.08 13.76 5.00
CA GLY A 133 9.48 14.58 6.06
C GLY A 133 8.03 14.96 5.77
N GLU A 134 7.40 14.38 4.74
CA GLU A 134 5.98 14.59 4.45
C GLU A 134 5.13 13.65 5.31
N MET A 135 3.92 14.09 5.64
CA MET A 135 2.99 13.28 6.41
C MET A 135 2.57 12.03 5.64
N PHE A 136 2.97 10.85 6.13
CA PHE A 136 2.54 9.55 5.63
C PHE A 136 1.16 9.19 6.15
N GLY A 137 0.97 9.35 7.46
CA GLY A 137 -0.22 8.92 8.16
C GLY A 137 -0.22 9.38 9.61
N VAL A 138 -1.01 8.70 10.44
CA VAL A 138 -1.20 9.06 11.84
C VAL A 138 -1.25 7.80 12.70
N LEU A 139 -0.53 7.84 13.83
CA LEU A 139 -0.79 6.98 14.98
C LEU A 139 -1.92 7.63 15.78
N CYS A 140 -3.08 7.03 15.85
CA CYS A 140 -4.22 7.59 16.58
C CYS A 140 -4.93 6.56 17.44
N GLY A 141 -5.49 7.06 18.54
CA GLY A 141 -6.31 6.29 19.47
C GLY A 141 -7.61 7.01 19.79
N VAL A 142 -8.67 6.23 19.97
CA VAL A 142 -10.02 6.73 20.28
C VAL A 142 -10.70 5.89 21.35
N ARG A 143 -11.71 6.46 21.99
CA ARG A 143 -12.71 5.74 22.78
C ARG A 143 -14.02 6.52 22.83
N THR A 144 -15.11 5.87 23.23
CA THR A 144 -16.46 6.45 23.28
C THR A 144 -16.67 7.42 24.44
N GLU A 145 -16.05 7.18 25.59
CA GLU A 145 -16.18 8.01 26.78
C GLU A 145 -15.06 9.06 26.85
N PRO A 146 -15.33 10.25 27.37
CA PRO A 146 -14.31 11.21 27.74
C PRO A 146 -13.30 10.64 28.74
N LEU A 147 -12.08 11.19 28.77
CA LEU A 147 -11.10 10.90 29.79
C LEU A 147 -11.48 11.56 31.12
N SER A 148 -11.47 10.81 32.19
CA SER A 148 -11.63 11.34 33.55
C SER A 148 -10.39 12.12 33.99
N ASP A 149 -10.51 12.96 35.03
CA ASP A 149 -9.38 13.76 35.53
C ASP A 149 -8.20 12.90 36.04
N GLU A 150 -8.46 11.66 36.44
CA GLU A 150 -7.46 10.71 36.94
C GLU A 150 -6.73 9.99 35.79
N GLU A 151 -7.35 9.89 34.61
CA GLU A 151 -6.75 9.23 33.44
C GLU A 151 -5.82 10.19 32.71
N GLN A 152 -4.59 9.76 32.52
CA GLN A 152 -3.57 10.54 31.84
C GLN A 152 -2.99 9.76 30.65
N LEU A 153 -2.68 10.49 29.59
CA LEU A 153 -1.91 9.98 28.46
C LEU A 153 -0.51 10.60 28.52
N ASP A 154 0.50 9.78 28.41
CA ASP A 154 1.88 10.23 28.32
C ASP A 154 2.16 10.71 26.87
N GLU A 155 1.99 12.00 26.65
CA GLU A 155 2.19 12.62 25.33
C GLU A 155 3.62 12.46 24.81
N GLN A 156 4.61 12.42 25.72
CA GLN A 156 6.01 12.23 25.33
C GLN A 156 6.23 10.81 24.80
N LEU A 157 5.62 9.81 25.45
CA LEU A 157 5.66 8.42 24.99
C LEU A 157 4.94 8.24 23.64
N LEU A 158 3.78 8.87 23.47
CA LEU A 158 3.03 8.80 22.21
C LEU A 158 3.81 9.45 21.06
N ASN A 159 4.40 10.61 21.29
CA ASN A 159 5.26 11.26 20.32
C ASN A 159 6.48 10.38 19.98
N LEU A 160 7.12 9.77 20.98
CA LEU A 160 8.24 8.85 20.76
C LEU A 160 7.85 7.66 19.88
N PHE A 161 6.68 7.05 20.11
CA PHE A 161 6.21 5.96 19.24
C PHE A 161 5.96 6.43 17.81
N SER A 162 5.41 7.62 17.62
CA SER A 162 5.21 8.20 16.30
C SER A 162 6.55 8.45 15.57
N GLU A 163 7.56 8.97 16.27
CA GLU A 163 8.92 9.16 15.72
C GLU A 163 9.59 7.81 15.39
N LEU A 164 9.44 6.81 16.27
CA LEU A 164 9.96 5.47 16.01
C LEU A 164 9.28 4.81 14.81
N LEU A 165 7.96 4.96 14.65
CA LEU A 165 7.24 4.47 13.47
C LEU A 165 7.66 5.22 12.20
N SER A 166 7.91 6.52 12.27
CA SER A 166 8.45 7.32 11.15
C SER A 166 9.82 6.81 10.72
N THR A 167 10.72 6.60 11.69
CA THR A 167 12.05 6.03 11.44
C THR A 167 11.96 4.60 10.87
N GLN A 168 11.07 3.79 11.42
CA GLN A 168 10.86 2.42 10.94
C GLN A 168 10.30 2.41 9.51
N LEU A 169 9.41 3.32 9.18
CA LEU A 169 8.88 3.50 7.82
C LEU A 169 9.98 3.91 6.83
N GLU A 170 10.84 4.86 7.22
CA GLU A 170 11.98 5.30 6.41
C GLU A 170 12.92 4.13 6.10
N LEU A 171 13.32 3.37 7.13
CA LEU A 171 14.15 2.18 6.99
C LEU A 171 13.49 1.12 6.12
N ALA A 172 12.20 0.84 6.34
CA ALA A 172 11.42 -0.11 5.58
C ALA A 172 11.40 0.24 4.09
N ARG A 173 11.08 1.49 3.77
CA ARG A 173 11.08 1.98 2.38
C ARG A 173 12.48 2.01 1.75
N GLY A 174 13.51 2.25 2.56
CA GLY A 174 14.91 2.19 2.12
C GLY A 174 15.30 0.77 1.70
N ILE A 175 15.00 -0.23 2.53
CA ILE A 175 15.23 -1.65 2.25
C ILE A 175 14.49 -2.08 0.98
N ASP A 176 13.22 -1.72 0.85
CA ASP A 176 12.42 -2.07 -0.32
C ASP A 176 12.91 -1.40 -1.61
N ARG A 177 13.43 -0.17 -1.52
CA ARG A 177 14.08 0.51 -2.66
C ARG A 177 15.37 -0.18 -3.08
N GLU A 178 16.23 -0.56 -2.13
CA GLU A 178 17.49 -1.23 -2.44
C GLU A 178 17.25 -2.65 -2.95
N ARG A 179 16.31 -3.37 -2.36
CA ARG A 179 15.88 -4.68 -2.87
C ARG A 179 15.39 -4.59 -4.31
N ARG A 180 14.50 -3.64 -4.62
CA ARG A 180 14.05 -3.39 -6.00
C ARG A 180 15.19 -3.04 -6.93
N ARG A 181 16.19 -2.30 -6.45
CA ARG A 181 17.37 -1.95 -7.23
C ARG A 181 18.24 -3.17 -7.54
N ILE A 182 18.39 -4.08 -6.58
CA ILE A 182 19.11 -5.35 -6.77
C ILE A 182 18.31 -6.26 -7.71
N GLU A 183 17.00 -6.40 -7.51
CA GLU A 183 16.09 -7.16 -8.37
C GLU A 183 16.03 -6.58 -9.79
N LEU A 184 16.09 -5.25 -9.94
CA LEU A 184 16.26 -4.59 -11.24
C LEU A 184 17.63 -4.87 -11.88
N SER A 185 18.67 -5.04 -11.08
CA SER A 185 20.00 -5.43 -11.57
C SER A 185 20.05 -6.92 -11.99
N GLU A 186 19.28 -7.77 -11.33
CA GLU A 186 19.03 -9.15 -11.75
C GLU A 186 18.03 -9.24 -12.92
N ALA A 187 17.39 -8.12 -13.25
CA ALA A 187 16.32 -8.00 -14.24
C ALA A 187 16.73 -8.25 -15.70
N LEU A 188 18.01 -8.43 -16.02
CA LEU A 188 18.44 -8.94 -17.33
C LEU A 188 17.84 -10.34 -17.64
N ALA A 189 17.55 -11.12 -16.61
CA ALA A 189 16.84 -12.40 -16.74
C ALA A 189 15.31 -12.27 -16.78
N ASN A 190 14.78 -11.06 -16.48
CA ASN A 190 13.35 -10.76 -16.36
C ASN A 190 12.84 -9.82 -17.45
N THR A 191 13.63 -9.56 -18.50
CA THR A 191 13.24 -8.75 -19.66
C THR A 191 12.87 -9.60 -20.87
N ASP A 192 11.97 -9.10 -21.71
CA ASP A 192 11.66 -9.64 -23.02
C ASP A 192 12.74 -9.20 -24.02
N ALA A 193 13.34 -10.15 -24.70
CA ALA A 193 14.49 -9.90 -25.60
C ALA A 193 14.13 -9.03 -26.82
N LEU A 194 12.87 -9.04 -27.26
CA LEU A 194 12.42 -8.25 -28.41
C LEU A 194 12.15 -6.80 -28.05
N THR A 195 11.50 -6.56 -26.90
CA THR A 195 10.97 -5.25 -26.54
C THR A 195 11.80 -4.53 -25.46
N GLY A 196 12.61 -5.26 -24.69
CA GLY A 196 13.32 -4.71 -23.52
C GLY A 196 12.40 -4.35 -22.35
N LEU A 197 11.12 -4.69 -22.42
CA LEU A 197 10.18 -4.60 -21.31
C LEU A 197 10.36 -5.76 -20.34
N LEU A 198 9.67 -5.73 -19.19
CA LEU A 198 9.57 -6.91 -18.35
C LEU A 198 8.94 -8.06 -19.15
N ASN A 199 9.46 -9.26 -18.97
CA ASN A 199 8.80 -10.48 -19.43
C ASN A 199 7.80 -10.96 -18.36
N ARG A 200 7.11 -12.07 -18.60
CA ARG A 200 6.12 -12.64 -17.67
C ARG A 200 6.67 -12.84 -16.26
N ARG A 201 7.91 -13.35 -16.12
CA ARG A 201 8.54 -13.58 -14.81
C ARG A 201 8.82 -12.28 -14.08
N GLY A 202 9.31 -11.27 -14.79
CA GLY A 202 9.52 -9.93 -14.23
C GLY A 202 8.20 -9.28 -13.80
N TRP A 203 7.13 -9.47 -14.56
CA TRP A 203 5.79 -9.03 -14.20
C TRP A 203 5.29 -9.67 -12.91
N ASP A 204 5.37 -11.01 -12.81
CA ASP A 204 4.88 -11.74 -11.63
C ASP A 204 5.58 -11.26 -10.34
N ALA A 205 6.88 -10.99 -10.41
CA ALA A 205 7.65 -10.44 -9.29
C ALA A 205 7.19 -9.02 -8.91
N MET A 206 6.92 -8.16 -9.91
CA MET A 206 6.42 -6.79 -9.68
C MET A 206 5.03 -6.77 -9.06
N VAL A 207 4.14 -7.66 -9.51
CA VAL A 207 2.79 -7.78 -8.94
C VAL A 207 2.85 -8.23 -7.48
N ALA A 208 3.71 -9.19 -7.16
CA ALA A 208 3.88 -9.66 -5.78
C ALA A 208 4.35 -8.53 -4.85
N ASP A 209 5.38 -7.75 -5.25
CA ASP A 209 5.86 -6.59 -4.50
C ASP A 209 4.78 -5.51 -4.35
N ALA A 210 4.01 -5.24 -5.42
CA ALA A 210 2.95 -4.24 -5.37
C ALA A 210 1.78 -4.68 -4.46
N GLN A 211 1.43 -5.97 -4.45
CA GLN A 211 0.42 -6.53 -3.54
C GLN A 211 0.85 -6.35 -2.07
N GLU A 212 2.11 -6.66 -1.77
CA GLU A 212 2.64 -6.52 -0.42
C GLU A 212 2.64 -5.05 0.04
N ARG A 213 2.97 -4.10 -0.84
CA ARG A 213 2.90 -2.67 -0.52
C ARG A 213 1.47 -2.17 -0.36
N LEU A 214 0.54 -2.68 -1.17
CA LEU A 214 -0.88 -2.37 -1.02
C LEU A 214 -1.38 -2.81 0.37
N GLU A 215 -1.02 -4.01 0.80
CA GLU A 215 -1.46 -4.57 2.10
C GLU A 215 -0.78 -3.86 3.29
N SER A 216 0.53 -3.63 3.21
CA SER A 216 1.31 -3.12 4.35
C SER A 216 1.30 -1.60 4.47
N PHE A 217 1.26 -0.89 3.35
CA PHE A 217 1.35 0.59 3.35
C PHE A 217 0.08 1.27 2.82
N GLY A 218 -0.90 0.50 2.31
CA GLY A 218 -2.06 1.07 1.65
C GLY A 218 -1.71 1.84 0.37
N ASP A 219 -0.59 1.52 -0.29
CA ASP A 219 -0.16 2.19 -1.52
C ASP A 219 -1.16 1.90 -2.63
N ALA A 220 -1.75 2.94 -3.22
CA ALA A 220 -2.67 2.78 -4.33
C ALA A 220 -1.94 2.24 -5.57
N VAL A 221 -2.55 1.28 -6.26
CA VAL A 221 -2.00 0.67 -7.46
C VAL A 221 -3.11 0.34 -8.44
N ALA A 222 -2.85 0.59 -9.73
CA ALA A 222 -3.75 0.19 -10.80
C ALA A 222 -3.03 -0.70 -11.81
N VAL A 223 -3.78 -1.56 -12.47
CA VAL A 223 -3.26 -2.49 -13.47
C VAL A 223 -4.06 -2.38 -14.77
N ALA A 224 -3.40 -2.64 -15.90
CA ALA A 224 -4.08 -2.81 -17.17
C ALA A 224 -3.55 -4.01 -17.93
N VAL A 225 -4.44 -4.61 -18.72
CA VAL A 225 -4.16 -5.66 -19.71
C VAL A 225 -4.40 -5.06 -21.09
N VAL A 226 -3.41 -5.17 -21.97
CA VAL A 226 -3.46 -4.63 -23.34
C VAL A 226 -3.15 -5.75 -24.30
N ASP A 227 -3.97 -5.92 -25.32
CA ASP A 227 -3.81 -6.91 -26.38
C ASP A 227 -3.78 -6.21 -27.74
N LEU A 228 -2.78 -6.52 -28.57
CA LEU A 228 -2.64 -5.92 -29.91
C LEU A 228 -3.67 -6.52 -30.86
N ASP A 229 -4.45 -5.67 -31.49
CA ASP A 229 -5.43 -6.09 -32.47
C ASP A 229 -4.77 -6.32 -33.85
N GLY A 230 -5.08 -7.46 -34.45
CA GLY A 230 -4.67 -7.75 -35.82
C GLY A 230 -3.20 -8.16 -36.03
N LEU A 231 -2.40 -8.42 -34.99
CA LEU A 231 -1.00 -8.85 -35.14
C LEU A 231 -0.85 -10.07 -36.06
N LYS A 232 -1.77 -11.05 -35.96
CA LYS A 232 -1.76 -12.22 -36.84
C LYS A 232 -1.92 -11.83 -38.31
N GLN A 233 -2.83 -10.90 -38.59
CA GLN A 233 -3.05 -10.42 -39.97
C GLN A 233 -1.80 -9.71 -40.52
N VAL A 234 -1.11 -8.90 -39.71
CA VAL A 234 0.16 -8.27 -40.08
C VAL A 234 1.21 -9.32 -40.40
N ASN A 235 1.37 -10.33 -39.54
CA ASN A 235 2.30 -11.44 -39.77
C ASN A 235 1.99 -12.20 -41.04
N ASP A 236 0.73 -12.52 -41.30
CA ASP A 236 0.29 -13.30 -42.46
C ASP A 236 0.43 -12.52 -43.78
N THR A 237 0.32 -11.17 -43.76
CA THR A 237 0.34 -10.33 -44.95
C THR A 237 1.70 -9.68 -45.23
N GLN A 238 2.46 -9.32 -44.19
CA GLN A 238 3.71 -8.54 -44.28
C GLN A 238 4.92 -9.28 -43.70
N GLY A 239 4.71 -10.47 -43.14
CA GLY A 239 5.76 -11.30 -42.52
C GLY A 239 6.06 -10.97 -41.06
N HIS A 240 6.76 -11.87 -40.40
CA HIS A 240 7.07 -11.79 -38.96
C HIS A 240 7.87 -10.55 -38.57
N THR A 241 8.75 -10.05 -39.46
CA THR A 241 9.52 -8.82 -39.20
C THR A 241 8.60 -7.60 -39.02
N ALA A 242 7.55 -7.50 -39.81
CA ALA A 242 6.57 -6.40 -39.66
C ALA A 242 5.74 -6.55 -38.35
N GLY A 243 5.45 -7.77 -37.96
CA GLY A 243 4.82 -8.03 -36.66
C GLY A 243 5.73 -7.69 -35.49
N ASP A 244 7.02 -8.03 -35.58
CA ASP A 244 8.00 -7.66 -34.55
C ASP A 244 8.14 -6.13 -34.42
N GLU A 245 8.16 -5.40 -35.56
CA GLU A 245 8.17 -3.92 -35.58
C GLU A 245 6.92 -3.33 -34.93
N LEU A 246 5.75 -3.92 -35.16
CA LEU A 246 4.51 -3.50 -34.51
C LEU A 246 4.58 -3.71 -33.00
N ILE A 247 5.07 -4.87 -32.53
CA ILE A 247 5.26 -5.19 -31.12
C ILE A 247 6.25 -4.21 -30.47
N ILE A 248 7.39 -3.94 -31.11
CA ILE A 248 8.41 -2.99 -30.63
C ILE A 248 7.81 -1.58 -30.51
N ARG A 249 7.05 -1.13 -31.51
CA ARG A 249 6.40 0.18 -31.51
C ARG A 249 5.38 0.28 -30.36
N ALA A 250 4.54 -0.73 -30.17
CA ALA A 250 3.61 -0.80 -29.06
C ALA A 250 4.34 -0.71 -27.70
N ALA A 251 5.39 -1.50 -27.53
CA ALA A 251 6.21 -1.52 -26.32
C ALA A 251 6.80 -0.15 -25.98
N GLN A 252 7.39 0.52 -26.97
CA GLN A 252 7.97 1.86 -26.81
C GLN A 252 6.89 2.88 -26.44
N THR A 253 5.77 2.86 -27.12
CA THR A 253 4.63 3.76 -26.87
C THR A 253 4.09 3.59 -25.45
N LEU A 254 3.87 2.34 -25.01
CA LEU A 254 3.38 2.06 -23.65
C LEU A 254 4.39 2.51 -22.58
N LYS A 255 5.68 2.27 -22.81
CA LYS A 255 6.74 2.68 -21.88
C LYS A 255 6.82 4.20 -21.75
N GLU A 256 6.75 4.92 -22.86
CA GLU A 256 6.79 6.39 -22.87
C GLU A 256 5.56 6.99 -22.20
N ALA A 257 4.37 6.47 -22.50
CA ALA A 257 3.11 6.92 -21.89
C ALA A 257 3.08 6.71 -20.37
N GLY A 258 3.67 5.61 -19.89
CA GLY A 258 3.67 5.27 -18.45
C GLY A 258 4.67 6.08 -17.61
N GLY A 259 5.75 6.55 -18.21
CA GLY A 259 6.79 7.27 -17.48
C GLY A 259 7.43 6.47 -16.35
N ALA A 260 7.92 7.18 -15.32
CA ALA A 260 8.68 6.57 -14.22
C ALA A 260 7.82 5.84 -13.16
N SER A 261 6.52 6.12 -13.12
CA SER A 261 5.59 5.54 -12.14
C SER A 261 4.96 4.23 -12.59
N CYS A 262 5.20 3.83 -13.86
CA CYS A 262 4.63 2.63 -14.44
C CYS A 262 5.68 1.56 -14.73
N HIS A 263 5.27 0.31 -14.56
CA HIS A 263 5.98 -0.86 -15.04
C HIS A 263 5.18 -1.48 -16.17
N VAL A 264 5.83 -1.68 -17.32
CA VAL A 264 5.23 -2.29 -18.51
C VAL A 264 5.91 -3.62 -18.77
N ALA A 265 5.11 -4.65 -19.01
CA ALA A 265 5.58 -5.99 -19.33
C ALA A 265 4.98 -6.47 -20.65
N ARG A 266 5.73 -7.27 -21.40
CA ARG A 266 5.21 -8.13 -22.45
C ARG A 266 4.95 -9.51 -21.85
N TYR A 267 3.67 -9.85 -21.66
CA TYR A 267 3.26 -11.05 -20.96
C TYR A 267 3.13 -12.27 -21.89
N GLY A 268 2.74 -12.01 -23.14
CA GLY A 268 2.56 -13.01 -24.20
C GLY A 268 3.03 -12.48 -25.56
N GLY A 269 2.59 -13.13 -26.64
CA GLY A 269 2.96 -12.75 -28.00
C GLY A 269 2.55 -11.32 -28.37
N ASP A 270 1.28 -11.00 -28.14
CA ASP A 270 0.58 -9.73 -28.43
C ASP A 270 0.00 -9.08 -27.14
N GLU A 271 0.26 -9.67 -25.98
CA GLU A 271 -0.27 -9.24 -24.70
C GLU A 271 0.74 -8.42 -23.90
N PHE A 272 0.33 -7.26 -23.41
CA PHE A 272 1.09 -6.38 -22.53
C PHE A 272 0.32 -6.15 -21.24
N MET A 273 1.08 -5.93 -20.18
CA MET A 273 0.57 -5.63 -18.85
C MET A 273 1.16 -4.33 -18.35
N ILE A 274 0.38 -3.52 -17.65
CA ILE A 274 0.82 -2.25 -17.07
C ILE A 274 0.47 -2.25 -15.58
N LEU A 275 1.43 -1.92 -14.74
CA LEU A 275 1.24 -1.67 -13.32
C LEU A 275 1.60 -0.22 -13.04
N ALA A 276 0.65 0.55 -12.53
CA ALA A 276 0.79 1.97 -12.25
C ALA A 276 0.70 2.22 -10.73
N ASN A 277 1.80 2.71 -10.14
CA ASN A 277 1.87 3.04 -8.73
C ASN A 277 1.25 4.41 -8.45
N GLY A 278 0.48 4.52 -7.36
CA GLY A 278 -0.13 5.77 -6.91
C GLY A 278 -1.41 6.17 -7.65
N VAL A 279 -1.93 5.31 -8.53
CA VAL A 279 -3.18 5.55 -9.27
C VAL A 279 -4.34 4.95 -8.52
N VAL A 280 -5.27 5.79 -8.09
CA VAL A 280 -6.49 5.41 -7.36
C VAL A 280 -7.64 5.09 -8.33
N PRO A 281 -8.68 4.35 -7.88
CA PRO A 281 -9.82 3.98 -8.72
C PRO A 281 -10.49 5.15 -9.45
N SER A 282 -10.66 6.28 -8.78
CA SER A 282 -11.27 7.47 -9.38
C SER A 282 -10.45 8.10 -10.51
N GLN A 283 -9.16 7.81 -10.61
CA GLN A 283 -8.25 8.34 -11.62
C GLN A 283 -7.91 7.31 -12.70
N ALA A 284 -8.16 6.01 -12.45
CA ALA A 284 -7.70 4.93 -13.31
C ALA A 284 -8.20 5.08 -14.75
N ALA A 285 -9.46 5.43 -14.96
CA ALA A 285 -10.02 5.60 -16.30
C ALA A 285 -9.27 6.68 -17.09
N THR A 286 -9.18 7.88 -16.57
CA THR A 286 -8.46 9.00 -17.22
C THR A 286 -6.98 8.70 -17.42
N PHE A 287 -6.37 8.00 -16.46
CA PHE A 287 -4.97 7.61 -16.56
C PHE A 287 -4.74 6.63 -17.71
N PHE A 288 -5.51 5.56 -17.83
CA PHE A 288 -5.33 4.57 -18.89
C PHE A 288 -5.85 5.04 -20.28
N GLU A 289 -6.75 6.03 -20.35
CA GLU A 289 -7.10 6.69 -21.59
C GLU A 289 -5.88 7.34 -22.27
N THR A 290 -4.88 7.77 -21.51
CA THR A 290 -3.62 8.31 -22.08
C THR A 290 -2.85 7.26 -22.86
N PHE A 291 -2.87 6.00 -22.44
CA PHE A 291 -2.24 4.89 -23.17
C PHE A 291 -3.00 4.54 -24.44
N ASP A 292 -4.33 4.49 -24.37
CA ASP A 292 -5.17 4.27 -25.56
C ASP A 292 -4.92 5.36 -26.62
N ALA A 293 -4.87 6.64 -26.20
CA ALA A 293 -4.59 7.77 -27.08
C ALA A 293 -3.16 7.71 -27.67
N ALA A 294 -2.16 7.32 -26.87
CA ALA A 294 -0.78 7.18 -27.31
C ALA A 294 -0.64 6.07 -28.36
N LEU A 295 -1.22 4.88 -28.11
CA LEU A 295 -1.23 3.76 -29.04
C LEU A 295 -1.93 4.14 -30.37
N ALA A 296 -3.08 4.78 -30.29
CA ALA A 296 -3.80 5.25 -31.48
C ALA A 296 -2.96 6.26 -32.30
N SER A 297 -2.28 7.17 -31.62
CA SER A 297 -1.37 8.18 -32.27
C SER A 297 -0.17 7.52 -32.91
N ALA A 298 0.31 6.39 -32.36
CA ALA A 298 1.40 5.60 -32.93
C ALA A 298 0.95 4.63 -34.05
N GLY A 299 -0.35 4.62 -34.38
CA GLY A 299 -0.92 3.72 -35.37
C GLY A 299 -0.97 2.26 -34.92
N VAL A 300 -1.07 2.03 -33.61
CA VAL A 300 -1.18 0.71 -32.99
C VAL A 300 -2.62 0.50 -32.54
N ALA A 301 -3.30 -0.45 -33.17
CA ALA A 301 -4.62 -0.90 -32.74
C ALA A 301 -4.46 -1.88 -31.56
N ALA A 302 -5.14 -1.61 -30.46
CA ALA A 302 -5.08 -2.44 -29.27
C ALA A 302 -6.39 -2.35 -28.47
N SER A 303 -6.70 -3.40 -27.75
CA SER A 303 -7.80 -3.47 -26.78
C SER A 303 -7.21 -3.43 -25.37
N CYS A 304 -7.63 -2.45 -24.57
CA CYS A 304 -7.14 -2.25 -23.20
C CYS A 304 -8.27 -2.41 -22.19
N GLY A 305 -8.01 -3.14 -21.10
CA GLY A 305 -8.86 -3.19 -19.91
C GLY A 305 -8.03 -2.85 -18.67
N PHE A 306 -8.64 -2.24 -17.68
CA PHE A 306 -7.93 -1.80 -16.48
C PHE A 306 -8.78 -1.92 -15.22
N ALA A 307 -8.10 -2.02 -14.08
CA ALA A 307 -8.72 -1.91 -12.75
C ALA A 307 -7.72 -1.33 -11.76
N ALA A 308 -8.21 -0.80 -10.65
CA ALA A 308 -7.37 -0.28 -9.58
C ALA A 308 -7.70 -0.98 -8.27
N ALA A 309 -6.65 -1.34 -7.53
CA ALA A 309 -6.77 -1.98 -6.23
C ALA A 309 -7.02 -0.95 -5.13
N GLU A 310 -7.87 -1.32 -4.20
CA GLU A 310 -8.19 -0.55 -3.01
C GLU A 310 -7.76 -1.31 -1.76
N PRO A 311 -7.04 -0.68 -0.82
CA PRO A 311 -6.67 -1.31 0.45
C PRO A 311 -7.90 -1.89 1.17
N GLY A 312 -7.83 -3.18 1.55
CA GLY A 312 -8.90 -3.86 2.27
C GLY A 312 -10.13 -4.27 1.45
N LEU A 313 -10.24 -3.89 0.16
CA LEU A 313 -11.41 -4.18 -0.67
C LEU A 313 -11.14 -5.12 -1.84
N ALA A 314 -10.03 -4.94 -2.54
CA ALA A 314 -9.68 -5.75 -3.71
C ALA A 314 -8.20 -6.09 -3.74
N SER A 315 -7.87 -7.34 -4.03
CA SER A 315 -6.49 -7.75 -4.30
C SER A 315 -6.08 -7.38 -5.73
N LEU A 316 -4.75 -7.33 -5.98
CA LEU A 316 -4.26 -7.16 -7.35
C LEU A 316 -4.69 -8.31 -8.28
N ALA A 317 -4.84 -9.52 -7.75
CA ALA A 317 -5.35 -10.66 -8.52
C ALA A 317 -6.78 -10.45 -9.01
N ASP A 318 -7.65 -9.88 -8.15
CA ASP A 318 -9.02 -9.52 -8.54
C ASP A 318 -9.00 -8.41 -9.61
N CYS A 319 -8.14 -7.40 -9.43
CA CYS A 319 -7.99 -6.31 -10.40
C CYS A 319 -7.47 -6.80 -11.75
N LEU A 320 -6.50 -7.72 -11.77
CA LEU A 320 -6.01 -8.32 -13.01
C LEU A 320 -7.11 -9.11 -13.74
N SER A 321 -7.90 -9.87 -12.98
CA SER A 321 -9.03 -10.62 -13.55
C SER A 321 -10.10 -9.68 -14.14
N GLU A 322 -10.36 -8.56 -13.48
CA GLU A 322 -11.30 -7.55 -13.97
C GLU A 322 -10.76 -6.81 -15.21
N ALA A 323 -9.47 -6.43 -15.20
CA ALA A 323 -8.80 -5.81 -16.34
C ALA A 323 -8.82 -6.72 -17.57
N ASP A 324 -8.51 -8.00 -17.42
CA ASP A 324 -8.59 -9.01 -18.49
C ASP A 324 -10.02 -9.12 -19.05
N ARG A 325 -11.00 -9.21 -18.17
CA ARG A 325 -12.42 -9.24 -18.55
C ARG A 325 -12.83 -8.01 -19.37
N MET A 326 -12.41 -6.81 -18.97
CA MET A 326 -12.70 -5.57 -19.68
C MET A 326 -12.00 -5.53 -21.04
N MET A 327 -10.74 -5.91 -21.12
CA MET A 327 -9.98 -6.02 -22.37
C MET A 327 -10.68 -6.96 -23.34
N TYR A 328 -11.06 -8.16 -22.88
CA TYR A 328 -11.77 -9.14 -23.69
C TYR A 328 -13.10 -8.61 -24.24
N GLN A 329 -13.88 -7.90 -23.43
CA GLN A 329 -15.12 -7.26 -23.88
C GLN A 329 -14.89 -6.23 -24.96
N ARG A 330 -13.89 -5.35 -24.82
CA ARG A 330 -13.54 -4.35 -25.83
C ARG A 330 -13.11 -5.01 -27.14
N LYS A 331 -12.26 -6.04 -27.08
CA LYS A 331 -11.79 -6.80 -28.24
C LYS A 331 -12.93 -7.44 -29.04
N HIS A 332 -14.02 -7.86 -28.39
CA HIS A 332 -15.17 -8.48 -29.06
C HIS A 332 -16.21 -7.47 -29.50
N SER A 333 -16.26 -6.28 -28.91
CA SER A 333 -17.17 -5.20 -29.32
C SER A 333 -16.66 -4.42 -30.55
N ALA A 334 -15.35 -4.51 -30.85
CA ALA A 334 -14.72 -3.86 -32.00
C ALA A 334 -14.71 -4.71 -33.28
N ARG A 335 -15.19 -5.98 -33.21
CA ARG A 335 -15.37 -6.89 -34.34
C ARG A 335 -16.78 -6.83 -34.89
#